data_b9d5ef3fe727ddb74afc3aac7946a76c
#
_entry.id   b9d5ef3fe727ddb74afc3aac7946a76c
#
_cell.length_a   1.000
_cell.length_b   1.000
_cell.length_c   1.000
_cell.angle_alpha   90.00
_cell.angle_beta   90.00
_cell.angle_gamma   90.00
#
_symmetry.space_group_name_H-M   'P 1'
#
loop_
_entity.id
_entity.type
_entity.pdbx_description
1 polymer ?
#
loop_
_entity_poly.entity_id
_entity_poly.type
_entity_poly.pdbx_seq_one_letter_code
_entity_poly.pdbx_strand_id
1 'polypeptide(L)'
;AALAVFTLITMTGVFLLQAVSNFIYFREVEWGNLNAFPAYFFTEAALHYALVLICMALAVILKNNVISMVISICITMNLMSLVYYLIDRLIDKVGIHNFVISKYTVTGRIAMLGMEPGGRECLVSLAVAVIFGIVVTTLGSVIFRKRDI
;
A
#
# COMPACT_ATOMS: atom_id res chain seq x y z
N ALA A 1 -14.75 -9.77 -2.03
CA ALA A 1 -14.21 -11.15 -2.06
C ALA A 1 -13.24 -11.33 -3.23
N ALA A 2 -13.66 -11.17 -4.50
CA ALA A 2 -12.82 -11.41 -5.68
C ALA A 2 -11.51 -10.58 -5.68
N LEU A 3 -11.58 -9.31 -5.32
CA LEU A 3 -10.42 -8.42 -5.26
C LEU A 3 -9.38 -8.88 -4.23
N ALA A 4 -9.82 -9.34 -3.05
CA ALA A 4 -8.92 -9.85 -2.02
C ALA A 4 -8.21 -11.13 -2.49
N VAL A 5 -8.94 -12.03 -3.14
CA VAL A 5 -8.35 -13.26 -3.72
C VAL A 5 -7.33 -12.89 -4.79
N PHE A 6 -7.66 -11.96 -5.68
CA PHE A 6 -6.72 -11.49 -6.70
C PHE A 6 -5.45 -10.89 -6.09
N THR A 7 -5.59 -10.04 -5.08
CA THR A 7 -4.42 -9.45 -4.37
C THR A 7 -3.53 -10.52 -3.75
N LEU A 8 -4.13 -11.51 -3.07
CA LEU A 8 -3.37 -12.62 -2.47
C LEU A 8 -2.65 -13.47 -3.51
N ILE A 9 -3.30 -13.81 -4.62
CA ILE A 9 -2.68 -14.56 -5.71
C ILE A 9 -1.50 -13.79 -6.30
N THR A 10 -1.69 -12.50 -6.56
CA THR A 10 -0.64 -11.65 -7.12
C THR A 10 0.56 -11.53 -6.18
N MET A 11 0.32 -11.29 -4.89
CA MET A 11 1.38 -11.21 -3.87
C MET A 11 2.15 -12.53 -3.75
N THR A 12 1.44 -13.65 -3.72
CA THR A 12 2.07 -14.98 -3.68
C THR A 12 2.91 -15.24 -4.94
N GLY A 13 2.39 -14.86 -6.11
CA GLY A 13 3.10 -14.99 -7.39
C GLY A 13 4.39 -14.16 -7.43
N VAL A 14 4.33 -12.89 -7.00
CA VAL A 14 5.51 -12.01 -6.92
C VAL A 14 6.55 -12.59 -5.95
N PHE A 15 6.11 -13.08 -4.79
CA PHE A 15 7.00 -13.69 -3.80
C PHE A 15 7.71 -14.94 -4.37
N LEU A 16 6.99 -15.82 -5.05
CA LEU A 16 7.56 -17.00 -5.69
C LEU A 16 8.57 -16.62 -6.78
N LEU A 17 8.24 -15.63 -7.61
CA LEU A 17 9.16 -15.13 -8.64
C LEU A 17 10.43 -14.55 -8.02
N GLN A 18 10.32 -13.81 -6.93
CA GLN A 18 11.46 -13.26 -6.20
C GLN A 18 12.35 -14.38 -5.64
N ALA A 19 11.74 -15.40 -5.00
CA ALA A 19 12.46 -16.53 -4.47
C ALA A 19 13.20 -17.32 -5.57
N VAL A 20 12.53 -17.57 -6.70
CA VAL A 20 13.15 -18.24 -7.86
C VAL A 20 14.28 -17.40 -8.45
N SER A 21 14.10 -16.10 -8.59
CA SER A 21 15.14 -15.19 -9.09
C SER A 21 16.37 -15.19 -8.17
N ASN A 22 16.14 -15.08 -6.86
CA ASN A 22 17.25 -15.13 -5.89
C ASN A 22 18.00 -16.47 -5.96
N PHE A 23 17.28 -17.58 -6.07
CA PHE A 23 17.91 -18.90 -6.23
C PHE A 23 18.74 -19.00 -7.51
N ILE A 24 18.25 -18.47 -8.64
CA ILE A 24 18.96 -18.50 -9.91
C ILE A 24 20.23 -17.64 -9.87
N TYR A 25 20.15 -16.41 -9.32
CA TYR A 25 21.25 -15.46 -9.35
C TYR A 25 22.28 -15.68 -8.24
N PHE A 26 21.83 -16.00 -7.04
CA PHE A 26 22.70 -16.09 -5.86
C PHE A 26 22.95 -17.52 -5.40
N ARG A 27 22.23 -18.51 -5.95
CA ARG A 27 22.25 -19.92 -5.55
C ARG A 27 21.96 -20.18 -4.06
N GLU A 28 21.56 -19.17 -3.35
CA GLU A 28 21.19 -19.22 -1.93
C GLU A 28 19.85 -18.52 -1.75
N VAL A 29 18.98 -19.09 -0.92
CA VAL A 29 17.73 -18.47 -0.50
C VAL A 29 17.83 -18.25 1.00
N GLU A 30 18.17 -17.02 1.38
CA GLU A 30 18.08 -16.64 2.79
C GLU A 30 16.62 -16.44 3.16
N TRP A 31 16.06 -17.41 3.87
CA TRP A 31 14.64 -17.37 4.28
C TRP A 31 14.37 -16.41 5.43
N GLY A 32 15.42 -15.76 6.00
CA GLY A 32 15.28 -14.87 7.14
C GLY A 32 14.58 -15.55 8.34
N ASN A 33 13.85 -14.76 9.11
CA ASN A 33 13.09 -15.28 10.26
C ASN A 33 11.71 -15.78 9.82
N LEU A 34 11.58 -17.10 9.59
CA LEU A 34 10.33 -17.74 9.17
C LEU A 34 9.16 -17.48 10.14
N ASN A 35 9.43 -17.20 11.42
CA ASN A 35 8.37 -16.91 12.39
C ASN A 35 7.78 -15.50 12.19
N ALA A 36 8.56 -14.55 11.68
CA ALA A 36 8.09 -13.18 11.38
C ALA A 36 7.41 -13.09 10.00
N PHE A 37 7.71 -14.02 9.11
CA PHE A 37 7.23 -14.02 7.73
C PHE A 37 5.69 -13.98 7.59
N PRO A 38 4.88 -14.76 8.32
CA PRO A 38 3.42 -14.68 8.21
C PRO A 38 2.89 -13.30 8.59
N ALA A 39 3.42 -12.71 9.67
CA ALA A 39 2.99 -11.38 10.11
C ALA A 39 3.33 -10.30 9.07
N TYR A 40 4.52 -10.36 8.49
CA TYR A 40 4.93 -9.51 7.38
C TYR A 40 3.99 -9.69 6.17
N PHE A 41 3.80 -10.93 5.71
CA PHE A 41 3.02 -11.24 4.51
C PHE A 41 1.56 -10.77 4.63
N PHE A 42 0.89 -11.04 5.76
CA PHE A 42 -0.49 -10.61 5.96
C PHE A 42 -0.61 -9.09 6.10
N THR A 43 0.34 -8.43 6.75
CA THR A 43 0.36 -6.97 6.87
C THR A 43 0.56 -6.31 5.49
N GLU A 44 1.50 -6.82 4.73
CA GLU A 44 1.79 -6.35 3.37
C GLU A 44 0.59 -6.58 2.43
N ALA A 45 -0.04 -7.75 2.50
CA ALA A 45 -1.24 -8.05 1.73
C ALA A 45 -2.40 -7.11 2.08
N ALA A 46 -2.59 -6.76 3.35
CA ALA A 46 -3.61 -5.81 3.77
C ALA A 46 -3.35 -4.39 3.24
N LEU A 47 -2.10 -3.93 3.27
CA LEU A 47 -1.69 -2.65 2.71
C LEU A 47 -1.89 -2.60 1.19
N HIS A 48 -1.49 -3.65 0.47
CA HIS A 48 -1.71 -3.75 -0.98
C HIS A 48 -3.19 -3.81 -1.33
N TYR A 49 -4.00 -4.49 -0.53
CA TYR A 49 -5.45 -4.50 -0.72
C TYR A 49 -6.05 -3.09 -0.55
N ALA A 50 -5.62 -2.34 0.48
CA ALA A 50 -6.03 -0.96 0.66
C ALA A 50 -5.59 -0.07 -0.52
N LEU A 51 -4.38 -0.27 -1.05
CA LEU A 51 -3.87 0.43 -2.23
C LEU A 51 -4.74 0.18 -3.46
N VAL A 52 -5.13 -1.08 -3.70
CA VAL A 52 -6.02 -1.44 -4.83
C VAL A 52 -7.39 -0.78 -4.67
N LEU A 53 -7.94 -0.71 -3.45
CA LEU A 53 -9.18 0.02 -3.17
C LEU A 53 -9.05 1.52 -3.50
N ILE A 54 -7.92 2.15 -3.16
CA ILE A 54 -7.63 3.55 -3.53
C ILE A 54 -7.65 3.72 -5.04
N CYS A 55 -6.95 2.87 -5.80
CA CYS A 55 -6.91 2.92 -7.25
C CYS A 55 -8.32 2.74 -7.88
N MET A 56 -9.12 1.82 -7.35
CA MET A 56 -10.51 1.62 -7.80
C MET A 56 -11.38 2.85 -7.52
N ALA A 57 -11.27 3.45 -6.34
CA ALA A 57 -12.01 4.65 -6.01
C ALA A 57 -11.63 5.82 -6.93
N LEU A 58 -10.35 5.98 -7.24
CA LEU A 58 -9.87 6.97 -8.21
C LEU A 58 -10.49 6.74 -9.60
N ALA A 59 -10.59 5.50 -10.05
CA ALA A 59 -11.25 5.17 -11.32
C ALA A 59 -12.73 5.58 -11.34
N VAL A 60 -13.43 5.41 -10.21
CA VAL A 60 -14.82 5.86 -10.06
C VAL A 60 -14.93 7.38 -10.03
N ILE A 61 -14.02 8.09 -9.36
CA ILE A 61 -14.06 9.53 -9.15
C ILE A 61 -13.72 10.31 -10.43
N LEU A 62 -12.65 9.91 -11.11
CA LEU A 62 -12.05 10.71 -12.20
C LEU A 62 -12.79 10.65 -13.53
N LYS A 63 -13.76 9.76 -13.72
CA LYS A 63 -14.54 9.59 -14.98
C LYS A 63 -13.70 9.36 -16.26
N ASN A 64 -12.39 9.48 -16.18
CA ASN A 64 -11.46 9.33 -17.29
C ASN A 64 -10.51 8.17 -16.98
N ASN A 65 -10.68 7.08 -17.71
CA ASN A 65 -9.90 5.86 -17.49
C ASN A 65 -8.40 6.06 -17.70
N VAL A 66 -8.00 6.92 -18.65
CA VAL A 66 -6.59 7.18 -18.94
C VAL A 66 -5.93 7.93 -17.78
N ILE A 67 -6.56 9.01 -17.29
CA ILE A 67 -6.06 9.79 -16.16
C ILE A 67 -6.01 8.93 -14.91
N SER A 68 -7.06 8.15 -14.65
CA SER A 68 -7.11 7.25 -13.51
C SER A 68 -5.99 6.21 -13.54
N MET A 69 -5.72 5.62 -14.72
CA MET A 69 -4.65 4.66 -14.91
C MET A 69 -3.28 5.29 -14.65
N VAL A 70 -3.00 6.47 -15.22
CA VAL A 70 -1.74 7.19 -15.01
C VAL A 70 -1.51 7.50 -13.53
N ILE A 71 -2.52 8.04 -12.84
CA ILE A 71 -2.41 8.36 -11.41
C ILE A 71 -2.19 7.08 -10.60
N SER A 72 -2.90 5.99 -10.90
CA SER A 72 -2.73 4.71 -10.21
C SER A 72 -1.32 4.15 -10.39
N ILE A 73 -0.75 4.25 -11.60
CA ILE A 73 0.64 3.86 -11.86
C ILE A 73 1.60 4.73 -11.04
N CYS A 74 1.41 6.04 -11.01
CA CYS A 74 2.24 6.95 -10.21
C CYS A 74 2.20 6.60 -8.71
N ILE A 75 1.03 6.25 -8.18
CA ILE A 75 0.87 5.84 -6.79
C ILE A 75 1.59 4.51 -6.53
N THR A 76 1.39 3.51 -7.39
CA THR A 76 1.98 2.17 -7.22
C THR A 76 3.49 2.16 -7.42
N MET A 77 4.03 3.01 -8.28
CA MET A 77 5.48 3.20 -8.46
C MET A 77 6.14 4.03 -7.35
N ASN A 78 5.43 4.30 -6.28
CA ASN A 78 5.90 5.06 -5.12
C ASN A 78 6.38 6.50 -5.44
N LEU A 79 5.91 7.10 -6.55
CA LEU A 79 6.21 8.49 -6.88
C LEU A 79 5.62 9.47 -5.85
N MET A 80 4.65 8.99 -5.05
CA MET A 80 4.12 9.74 -3.92
C MET A 80 5.16 10.02 -2.82
N SER A 81 6.25 9.27 -2.75
CA SER A 81 7.35 9.54 -1.80
C SER A 81 7.96 10.93 -1.98
N LEU A 82 8.04 11.44 -3.22
CA LEU A 82 8.49 12.81 -3.50
C LEU A 82 7.50 13.85 -2.94
N VAL A 83 6.20 13.59 -3.08
CA VAL A 83 5.15 14.47 -2.55
C VAL A 83 5.22 14.48 -1.01
N TYR A 84 5.36 13.31 -0.38
CA TYR A 84 5.51 13.22 1.08
C TYR A 84 6.76 13.97 1.55
N TYR A 85 7.88 13.82 0.88
CA TYR A 85 9.10 14.55 1.21
C TYR A 85 8.93 16.06 1.14
N LEU A 86 8.24 16.57 0.11
CA LEU A 86 7.94 18.00 -0.02
C LEU A 86 7.02 18.49 1.10
N ILE A 87 5.99 17.71 1.44
CA ILE A 87 5.03 18.06 2.49
C ILE A 87 5.72 18.01 3.86
N ASP A 88 6.52 16.98 4.14
CA ASP A 88 7.29 16.87 5.38
C ASP A 88 8.23 18.08 5.56
N ARG A 89 8.90 18.53 4.48
CA ARG A 89 9.71 19.75 4.52
C ARG A 89 8.91 21.03 4.79
N LEU A 90 7.69 21.11 4.26
CA LEU A 90 6.81 22.26 4.53
C LEU A 90 6.34 22.27 5.98
N ILE A 91 6.02 21.10 6.53
CA ILE A 91 5.59 20.93 7.92
C ILE A 91 6.73 21.27 8.90
N ASP A 92 7.95 20.85 8.60
CA ASP A 92 9.13 21.21 9.39
C ASP A 92 9.37 22.72 9.43
N LYS A 93 9.12 23.44 8.31
CA LYS A 93 9.21 24.90 8.28
C LYS A 93 8.14 25.61 9.13
N VAL A 94 7.01 24.98 9.35
CA VAL A 94 5.92 25.49 10.21
C VAL A 94 6.21 25.20 11.70
N GLY A 95 7.30 24.49 12.02
CA GLY A 95 7.72 24.23 13.40
C GLY A 95 7.12 22.96 14.02
N ILE A 96 6.48 22.10 13.23
CA ILE A 96 5.98 20.80 13.68
C ILE A 96 7.06 19.75 13.42
N HIS A 97 8.04 19.70 14.30
CA HIS A 97 9.09 18.69 14.27
C HIS A 97 8.51 17.35 14.73
N ASN A 98 8.88 16.24 14.11
CA ASN A 98 8.47 14.85 14.39
C ASN A 98 7.19 14.35 13.72
N PHE A 99 6.55 15.10 12.84
CA PHE A 99 5.44 14.58 12.06
C PHE A 99 5.93 14.13 10.67
N VAL A 100 5.82 12.85 10.37
CA VAL A 100 6.23 12.26 9.09
C VAL A 100 5.01 11.67 8.43
N ILE A 101 4.53 12.30 7.37
CA ILE A 101 3.29 11.91 6.66
C ILE A 101 3.36 10.47 6.15
N SER A 102 4.52 10.04 5.65
CA SER A 102 4.69 8.69 5.12
C SER A 102 4.35 7.59 6.14
N LYS A 103 4.47 7.85 7.45
CA LYS A 103 4.09 6.89 8.50
C LYS A 103 2.58 6.64 8.58
N TYR A 104 1.77 7.53 8.04
CA TYR A 104 0.30 7.48 8.14
C TYR A 104 -0.39 7.23 6.80
N THR A 105 0.37 6.99 5.74
CA THR A 105 -0.13 6.70 4.41
C THR A 105 0.12 5.24 4.03
N VAL A 106 -0.76 4.67 3.20
CA VAL A 106 -0.65 3.27 2.74
C VAL A 106 0.65 3.04 1.98
N THR A 107 0.96 3.89 1.00
CA THR A 107 2.18 3.78 0.18
C THR A 107 3.45 4.01 0.99
N GLY A 108 3.41 4.94 1.95
CA GLY A 108 4.53 5.17 2.85
C GLY A 108 4.77 3.99 3.79
N ARG A 109 3.71 3.33 4.27
CA ARG A 109 3.83 2.11 5.08
C ARG A 109 4.39 0.94 4.30
N ILE A 110 3.94 0.73 3.06
CA ILE A 110 4.52 -0.28 2.17
C ILE A 110 6.03 -0.06 2.00
N ALA A 111 6.47 1.19 1.79
CA ALA A 111 7.89 1.50 1.61
C ALA A 111 8.74 1.37 2.89
N MET A 112 8.11 1.48 4.07
CA MET A 112 8.80 1.44 5.37
C MET A 112 8.74 0.07 6.06
N LEU A 113 7.85 -0.83 5.63
CA LEU A 113 7.68 -2.13 6.25
C LEU A 113 8.89 -3.02 5.91
N GLY A 114 9.71 -3.30 6.93
CA GLY A 114 10.83 -4.25 6.77
C GLY A 114 10.37 -5.70 6.82
N MET A 115 11.24 -6.62 6.42
CA MET A 115 10.95 -8.07 6.42
C MET A 115 10.75 -8.65 7.83
N GLU A 116 11.23 -7.96 8.86
CA GLU A 116 11.07 -8.33 10.27
C GLU A 116 10.34 -7.21 11.03
N PRO A 117 9.06 -6.99 10.75
CA PRO A 117 8.32 -5.90 11.40
C PRO A 117 8.07 -6.22 12.87
N GLY A 118 8.32 -5.26 13.74
CA GLY A 118 7.91 -5.35 15.13
C GLY A 118 6.38 -5.44 15.26
N GLY A 119 5.87 -6.11 16.30
CA GLY A 119 4.43 -6.28 16.49
C GLY A 119 3.65 -4.94 16.49
N ARG A 120 4.26 -3.87 17.02
CA ARG A 120 3.68 -2.52 16.98
C ARG A 120 3.60 -1.96 15.56
N GLU A 121 4.59 -2.23 14.74
CA GLU A 121 4.62 -1.78 13.33
C GLU A 121 3.56 -2.49 12.50
N CYS A 122 3.39 -3.79 12.70
CA CYS A 122 2.30 -4.56 12.08
C CYS A 122 0.92 -3.99 12.47
N LEU A 123 0.69 -3.74 13.76
CA LEU A 123 -0.60 -3.20 14.24
C LEU A 123 -0.89 -1.81 13.65
N VAL A 124 0.10 -0.92 13.62
CA VAL A 124 -0.08 0.42 13.04
C VAL A 124 -0.32 0.33 11.53
N SER A 125 0.40 -0.54 10.83
CA SER A 125 0.22 -0.74 9.39
C SER A 125 -1.15 -1.32 9.05
N LEU A 126 -1.63 -2.30 9.82
CA LEU A 126 -2.98 -2.85 9.70
C LEU A 126 -4.05 -1.79 10.00
N ALA A 127 -3.86 -0.99 11.05
CA ALA A 127 -4.79 0.10 11.38
C ALA A 127 -4.88 1.11 10.21
N VAL A 128 -3.76 1.50 9.62
CA VAL A 128 -3.72 2.38 8.44
C VAL A 128 -4.47 1.73 7.28
N ALA A 129 -4.21 0.45 6.97
CA ALA A 129 -4.89 -0.26 5.88
C ALA A 129 -6.41 -0.31 6.08
N VAL A 130 -6.88 -0.62 7.28
CA VAL A 130 -8.31 -0.69 7.62
C VAL A 130 -8.97 0.68 7.54
N ILE A 131 -8.36 1.71 8.13
CA ILE A 131 -8.91 3.09 8.10
C ILE A 131 -9.04 3.57 6.66
N PHE A 132 -7.99 3.46 5.85
CA PHE A 132 -8.03 3.85 4.44
C PHE A 132 -9.04 3.00 3.66
N GLY A 133 -9.10 1.70 3.89
CA GLY A 133 -10.07 0.81 3.26
C GLY A 133 -11.51 1.24 3.53
N ILE A 134 -11.86 1.56 4.77
CA ILE A 134 -13.20 2.02 5.16
C ILE A 134 -13.51 3.38 4.53
N VAL A 135 -12.60 4.36 4.68
CA VAL A 135 -12.80 5.72 4.15
C VAL A 135 -12.97 5.70 2.64
N VAL A 136 -12.11 4.98 1.93
CA VAL A 136 -12.13 4.92 0.46
C VAL A 136 -13.37 4.19 -0.04
N THR A 137 -13.77 3.10 0.61
CA THR A 137 -14.98 2.35 0.23
C THR A 137 -16.24 3.16 0.46
N THR A 138 -16.33 3.87 1.59
CA THR A 138 -17.49 4.74 1.88
C THR A 138 -17.57 5.91 0.91
N LEU A 139 -16.48 6.61 0.65
CA LEU A 139 -16.44 7.70 -0.33
C LEU A 139 -16.78 7.22 -1.74
N GLY A 140 -16.17 6.12 -2.18
CA GLY A 140 -16.46 5.51 -3.48
C GLY A 140 -17.95 5.13 -3.62
N SER A 141 -18.52 4.53 -2.58
CA SER A 141 -19.95 4.15 -2.55
C SER A 141 -20.88 5.37 -2.61
N VAL A 142 -20.60 6.43 -1.85
CA VAL A 142 -21.39 7.67 -1.87
C VAL A 142 -21.34 8.35 -3.24
N ILE A 143 -20.17 8.41 -3.85
CA ILE A 143 -20.00 9.02 -5.17
C ILE A 143 -20.72 8.18 -6.23
N PHE A 144 -20.60 6.85 -6.17
CA PHE A 144 -21.28 5.95 -7.10
C PHE A 144 -22.80 6.12 -7.02
N ARG A 145 -23.38 6.12 -5.82
CA ARG A 145 -24.83 6.34 -5.62
C ARG A 145 -25.34 7.66 -6.15
N LYS A 146 -24.52 8.72 -6.09
CA LYS A 146 -24.90 10.05 -6.64
C LYS A 146 -24.80 10.12 -8.16
N ARG A 147 -24.19 9.13 -8.81
CA ARG A 147 -24.03 9.10 -10.28
C ARG A 147 -25.13 8.32 -10.99
N ASP A 148 -25.80 7.41 -10.30
CA ASP A 148 -26.87 6.58 -10.85
C ASP A 148 -28.27 7.21 -10.69
N ILE A 149 -28.31 8.48 -10.20
CA ILE A 149 -29.51 9.32 -10.15
C ILE A 149 -29.33 10.51 -11.10
#